data_0b0624814b0ac7b9514393474972843b
#
_entry.id   0b0624814b0ac7b9514393474972843b
#
_cell.length_a   1.000
_cell.length_b   1.000
_cell.length_c   1.000
_cell.angle_alpha   90.00
_cell.angle_beta   90.00
_cell.angle_gamma   90.00
#
_symmetry.space_group_name_H-M   'P 1'
#
loop_
_entity.id
_entity.type
_entity.pdbx_description
1 polymer ?
#
loop_
_entity_poly.entity_id
_entity_poly.type
_entity_poly.pdbx_seq_one_letter_code
_entity_poly.pdbx_strand_id
1 'polypeptide(L)'
;MFERFENLQIDANGTTINLVKGGSGPPILMLHGYPQTHAMWNKIAPRLAEDFTVVCPDLRGYGDSAKVEGDPDHINYSKRVMAQDQVDVMQNLGFEQFYLVGHDRGGRVSHRLTKDHPANVLKLVTLDIIPTRTMFQIVNKDFATNTYHWFFLIQPYDFPERVIGADPEFYAGRGFNRVKDADTVFTPEALNDYLRCFNNPGTIHAVCETTELEQA
;
A
#
# COMPACT_ATOMS: atom_id res chain seq x y z
N MET A 1 15.55 -8.26 -6.84
CA MET A 1 14.85 -8.32 -5.52
C MET A 1 14.14 -9.65 -5.31
N PHE A 2 13.27 -10.10 -6.13
CA PHE A 2 12.42 -11.30 -5.96
C PHE A 2 12.81 -12.42 -6.95
N GLU A 3 14.05 -12.91 -6.89
CA GLU A 3 14.63 -13.82 -7.90
C GLU A 3 13.87 -15.15 -8.14
N ARG A 4 13.09 -15.59 -7.12
CA ARG A 4 12.31 -16.83 -7.16
C ARG A 4 10.80 -16.59 -7.12
N PHE A 5 10.38 -15.37 -7.41
CA PHE A 5 8.99 -14.99 -7.43
C PHE A 5 8.51 -14.80 -8.87
N GLU A 6 7.28 -15.15 -9.12
CA GLU A 6 6.56 -14.84 -10.34
C GLU A 6 6.01 -13.41 -10.28
N ASN A 7 6.15 -12.65 -11.36
CA ASN A 7 5.43 -11.38 -11.52
C ASN A 7 4.11 -11.67 -12.21
N LEU A 8 3.01 -11.25 -11.61
CA LEU A 8 1.67 -11.49 -12.11
C LEU A 8 0.87 -10.18 -12.15
N GLN A 9 -0.07 -10.12 -13.08
CA GLN A 9 -1.13 -9.12 -13.11
C GLN A 9 -2.47 -9.83 -13.05
N ILE A 10 -3.31 -9.46 -12.10
CA ILE A 10 -4.60 -10.11 -11.84
C ILE A 10 -5.70 -9.07 -11.91
N ASP A 11 -6.70 -9.34 -12.73
CA ASP A 11 -7.92 -8.55 -12.76
C ASP A 11 -8.76 -8.89 -11.53
N ALA A 12 -9.04 -7.87 -10.72
CA ALA A 12 -9.73 -7.98 -9.44
C ALA A 12 -10.59 -6.74 -9.19
N ASN A 13 -11.86 -6.92 -8.85
CA ASN A 13 -12.77 -5.84 -8.47
C ASN A 13 -12.74 -4.62 -9.40
N GLY A 14 -12.74 -4.86 -10.71
CA GLY A 14 -12.75 -3.80 -11.74
C GLY A 14 -11.43 -3.03 -11.91
N THR A 15 -10.34 -3.57 -11.43
CA THR A 15 -8.98 -3.03 -11.61
C THR A 15 -7.99 -4.17 -11.91
N THR A 16 -6.79 -3.83 -12.36
CA THR A 16 -5.68 -4.78 -12.52
C THR A 16 -4.66 -4.56 -11.41
N ILE A 17 -4.39 -5.60 -10.63
CA ILE A 17 -3.44 -5.59 -9.53
C ILE A 17 -2.16 -6.29 -9.96
N ASN A 18 -1.03 -5.56 -9.88
CA ASN A 18 0.29 -6.10 -10.04
C ASN A 18 0.77 -6.73 -8.73
N LEU A 19 1.45 -7.88 -8.81
CA LEU A 19 1.96 -8.56 -7.62
C LEU A 19 3.16 -9.45 -7.92
N VAL A 20 3.90 -9.80 -6.87
CA VAL A 20 4.86 -10.89 -6.90
C VAL A 20 4.37 -12.03 -6.01
N LYS A 21 4.54 -13.28 -6.49
CA LYS A 21 4.18 -14.50 -5.77
C LYS A 21 5.34 -15.49 -5.77
N GLY A 22 5.65 -16.08 -4.60
CA GLY A 22 6.71 -17.08 -4.48
C GLY A 22 6.54 -17.99 -3.29
N GLY A 23 7.34 -19.06 -3.29
CA GLY A 23 7.31 -20.06 -2.24
C GLY A 23 6.17 -21.08 -2.37
N SER A 24 6.06 -21.95 -1.36
CA SER A 24 5.01 -22.97 -1.27
C SER A 24 4.65 -23.20 0.21
N GLY A 25 3.38 -23.48 0.47
CA GLY A 25 2.84 -23.65 1.81
C GLY A 25 1.60 -22.81 2.05
N PRO A 26 1.19 -22.58 3.29
CA PRO A 26 0.03 -21.76 3.64
C PRO A 26 0.17 -20.34 3.04
N PRO A 27 -0.90 -19.77 2.46
CA PRO A 27 -0.83 -18.46 1.82
C PRO A 27 -0.69 -17.31 2.82
N ILE A 28 0.19 -16.36 2.52
CA ILE A 28 0.36 -15.11 3.25
C ILE A 28 0.32 -13.92 2.30
N LEU A 29 -0.60 -13.00 2.54
CA LEU A 29 -0.77 -11.75 1.81
C LEU A 29 -0.07 -10.62 2.56
N MET A 30 0.78 -9.85 1.87
CA MET A 30 1.61 -8.80 2.47
C MET A 30 1.38 -7.46 1.78
N LEU A 31 0.69 -6.53 2.44
CA LEU A 31 0.27 -5.24 1.90
C LEU A 31 1.22 -4.11 2.34
N HIS A 32 1.77 -3.39 1.37
CA HIS A 32 2.67 -2.25 1.57
C HIS A 32 1.93 -0.97 1.98
N GLY A 33 2.68 0.08 2.32
CA GLY A 33 2.17 1.40 2.64
C GLY A 33 2.64 2.52 1.71
N TYR A 34 2.33 3.74 2.08
CA TYR A 34 2.69 4.97 1.37
C TYR A 34 4.15 5.37 1.67
N PRO A 35 4.90 5.86 0.71
CA PRO A 35 4.69 5.90 -0.73
C PRO A 35 5.39 4.74 -1.46
N GLN A 36 5.35 3.57 -0.87
CA GLN A 36 6.09 2.39 -1.30
C GLN A 36 5.30 1.52 -2.30
N THR A 37 5.89 0.39 -2.68
CA THR A 37 5.34 -0.66 -3.53
C THR A 37 5.56 -2.02 -2.87
N HIS A 38 5.16 -3.12 -3.52
CA HIS A 38 5.48 -4.48 -3.09
C HIS A 38 6.98 -4.66 -2.77
N ALA A 39 7.84 -3.86 -3.40
CA ALA A 39 9.29 -3.93 -3.22
C ALA A 39 9.75 -3.72 -1.76
N MET A 40 8.93 -3.14 -0.88
CA MET A 40 9.28 -3.01 0.55
C MET A 40 9.52 -4.36 1.23
N TRP A 41 8.90 -5.42 0.71
CA TRP A 41 8.99 -6.77 1.27
C TRP A 41 10.23 -7.54 0.80
N ASN A 42 11.11 -6.95 -0.02
CA ASN A 42 12.23 -7.62 -0.68
C ASN A 42 13.19 -8.37 0.27
N LYS A 43 13.34 -7.91 1.52
CA LYS A 43 14.21 -8.55 2.53
C LYS A 43 13.50 -9.63 3.35
N ILE A 44 12.18 -9.59 3.40
CA ILE A 44 11.37 -10.45 4.29
C ILE A 44 10.69 -11.55 3.47
N ALA A 45 10.09 -11.21 2.35
CA ALA A 45 9.32 -12.13 1.53
C ALA A 45 10.13 -13.37 1.07
N PRO A 46 11.41 -13.27 0.63
CA PRO A 46 12.19 -14.45 0.27
C PRO A 46 12.43 -15.43 1.42
N ARG A 47 12.53 -14.92 2.64
CA ARG A 47 12.68 -15.77 3.84
C ARG A 47 11.38 -16.45 4.24
N LEU A 48 10.25 -15.74 4.13
CA LEU A 48 8.94 -16.31 4.38
C LEU A 48 8.54 -17.33 3.31
N ALA A 49 9.04 -17.17 2.08
CA ALA A 49 8.78 -18.11 0.98
C ALA A 49 9.43 -19.50 1.18
N GLU A 50 10.26 -19.68 2.19
CA GLU A 50 10.76 -21.00 2.61
C GLU A 50 9.64 -21.87 3.20
N ASP A 51 8.64 -21.25 3.87
CA ASP A 51 7.57 -21.95 4.60
C ASP A 51 6.15 -21.57 4.12
N PHE A 52 6.00 -20.49 3.34
CA PHE A 52 4.72 -19.92 2.91
C PHE A 52 4.65 -19.71 1.41
N THR A 53 3.44 -19.73 0.88
CA THR A 53 3.14 -19.08 -0.41
C THR A 53 2.95 -17.59 -0.16
N VAL A 54 3.94 -16.77 -0.50
CA VAL A 54 3.94 -15.33 -0.24
C VAL A 54 3.37 -14.60 -1.44
N VAL A 55 2.41 -13.69 -1.20
CA VAL A 55 1.78 -12.81 -2.19
C VAL A 55 2.00 -11.37 -1.75
N CYS A 56 2.71 -10.58 -2.55
CA CYS A 56 2.98 -9.17 -2.29
C CYS A 56 2.42 -8.32 -3.45
N PRO A 57 1.19 -7.81 -3.37
CA PRO A 57 0.62 -6.94 -4.38
C PRO A 57 1.08 -5.50 -4.21
N ASP A 58 1.02 -4.74 -5.32
CA ASP A 58 0.89 -3.30 -5.29
C ASP A 58 -0.58 -2.95 -5.04
N LEU A 59 -0.86 -2.08 -4.09
CA LEU A 59 -2.21 -1.61 -3.84
C LEU A 59 -2.76 -0.85 -5.06
N ARG A 60 -4.08 -0.80 -5.23
CA ARG A 60 -4.76 0.01 -6.26
C ARG A 60 -4.16 1.42 -6.28
N GLY A 61 -3.74 1.87 -7.47
CA GLY A 61 -3.12 3.18 -7.67
C GLY A 61 -1.63 3.27 -7.35
N TYR A 62 -1.04 2.24 -6.74
CA TYR A 62 0.38 2.18 -6.39
C TYR A 62 1.15 1.27 -7.35
N GLY A 63 2.48 1.39 -7.31
CA GLY A 63 3.38 0.51 -8.03
C GLY A 63 3.03 0.39 -9.51
N ASP A 64 2.98 -0.82 -10.01
CA ASP A 64 2.55 -1.15 -11.36
C ASP A 64 1.08 -1.62 -11.46
N SER A 65 0.31 -1.54 -10.35
CA SER A 65 -1.15 -1.70 -10.37
C SER A 65 -1.82 -0.56 -11.13
N ALA A 66 -3.01 -0.81 -11.68
CA ALA A 66 -3.76 0.17 -12.45
C ALA A 66 -4.08 1.43 -11.62
N LYS A 67 -4.04 2.58 -12.30
CA LYS A 67 -4.42 3.90 -11.79
C LYS A 67 -5.85 4.16 -12.25
N VAL A 68 -6.79 3.72 -11.43
CA VAL A 68 -8.23 3.92 -11.69
C VAL A 68 -8.54 5.40 -11.56
N GLU A 69 -9.42 5.91 -12.40
CA GLU A 69 -9.92 7.29 -12.28
C GLU A 69 -10.64 7.46 -10.95
N GLY A 70 -10.37 8.57 -10.26
CA GLY A 70 -11.08 8.96 -9.04
C GLY A 70 -12.55 9.22 -9.31
N ASP A 71 -13.38 9.19 -8.28
CA ASP A 71 -14.78 9.59 -8.35
C ASP A 71 -15.05 10.73 -7.34
N PRO A 72 -16.11 11.54 -7.55
CA PRO A 72 -16.37 12.72 -6.71
C PRO A 72 -16.50 12.42 -5.20
N ASP A 73 -16.85 11.18 -4.86
CA ASP A 73 -17.01 10.72 -3.48
C ASP A 73 -15.77 9.91 -3.01
N HIS A 74 -14.72 9.81 -3.83
CA HIS A 74 -13.46 9.07 -3.58
C HIS A 74 -13.64 7.59 -3.26
N ILE A 75 -14.82 7.00 -3.52
CA ILE A 75 -15.20 5.62 -3.13
C ILE A 75 -14.26 4.60 -3.78
N ASN A 76 -13.83 4.87 -5.03
CA ASN A 76 -12.93 3.99 -5.79
C ASN A 76 -11.60 3.69 -5.06
N TYR A 77 -11.18 4.54 -4.15
CA TYR A 77 -9.96 4.41 -3.38
C TYR A 77 -10.20 4.16 -1.88
N SER A 78 -11.45 3.87 -1.50
CA SER A 78 -11.77 3.53 -0.10
C SER A 78 -11.05 2.26 0.35
N LYS A 79 -10.74 2.17 1.64
CA LYS A 79 -10.12 0.98 2.22
C LYS A 79 -10.99 -0.27 2.05
N ARG A 80 -12.32 -0.09 1.92
CA ARG A 80 -13.26 -1.18 1.63
C ARG A 80 -13.09 -1.72 0.21
N VAL A 81 -13.02 -0.84 -0.78
CA VAL A 81 -12.80 -1.23 -2.17
C VAL A 81 -11.42 -1.87 -2.33
N MET A 82 -10.37 -1.26 -1.75
CA MET A 82 -9.03 -1.83 -1.77
C MET A 82 -8.94 -3.18 -1.04
N ALA A 83 -9.73 -3.40 0.02
CA ALA A 83 -9.83 -4.69 0.70
C ALA A 83 -10.47 -5.76 -0.20
N GLN A 84 -11.53 -5.39 -0.93
CA GLN A 84 -12.16 -6.30 -1.89
C GLN A 84 -11.20 -6.69 -3.02
N ASP A 85 -10.39 -5.76 -3.52
CA ASP A 85 -9.35 -6.08 -4.52
C ASP A 85 -8.47 -7.23 -4.03
N GLN A 86 -8.04 -7.18 -2.77
CA GLN A 86 -7.13 -8.17 -2.20
C GLN A 86 -7.80 -9.53 -1.97
N VAL A 87 -9.08 -9.54 -1.61
CA VAL A 87 -9.88 -10.78 -1.51
C VAL A 87 -9.99 -11.43 -2.89
N ASP A 88 -10.33 -10.66 -3.91
CA ASP A 88 -10.48 -11.16 -5.27
C ASP A 88 -9.14 -11.67 -5.84
N VAL A 89 -8.04 -10.96 -5.57
CA VAL A 89 -6.68 -11.42 -5.92
C VAL A 89 -6.39 -12.78 -5.31
N MET A 90 -6.64 -12.95 -4.01
CA MET A 90 -6.36 -14.22 -3.33
C MET A 90 -7.27 -15.35 -3.81
N GLN A 91 -8.54 -15.06 -4.07
CA GLN A 91 -9.48 -16.04 -4.65
C GLN A 91 -9.08 -16.46 -6.06
N ASN A 92 -8.65 -15.51 -6.91
CA ASN A 92 -8.16 -15.81 -8.27
C ASN A 92 -6.89 -16.66 -8.24
N LEU A 93 -6.08 -16.55 -7.18
CA LEU A 93 -4.93 -17.43 -6.94
C LEU A 93 -5.30 -18.78 -6.31
N GLY A 94 -6.59 -19.03 -6.01
CA GLY A 94 -7.10 -20.27 -5.41
C GLY A 94 -7.01 -20.32 -3.89
N PHE A 95 -6.84 -19.17 -3.22
CA PHE A 95 -6.71 -19.08 -1.76
C PHE A 95 -7.96 -18.50 -1.11
N GLU A 96 -8.77 -19.34 -0.50
CA GLU A 96 -9.98 -18.95 0.26
C GLU A 96 -9.63 -18.31 1.61
N GLN A 97 -8.58 -18.80 2.27
CA GLN A 97 -8.12 -18.34 3.58
C GLN A 97 -6.62 -18.08 3.56
N PHE A 98 -6.18 -17.01 4.22
CA PHE A 98 -4.77 -16.61 4.22
C PHE A 98 -4.37 -15.88 5.50
N TYR A 99 -3.07 -15.90 5.79
CA TYR A 99 -2.45 -14.99 6.75
C TYR A 99 -2.34 -13.60 6.11
N LEU A 100 -2.49 -12.54 6.92
CA LEU A 100 -2.52 -11.18 6.42
C LEU A 100 -1.52 -10.31 7.19
N VAL A 101 -0.65 -9.63 6.47
CA VAL A 101 0.31 -8.66 7.01
C VAL A 101 0.10 -7.33 6.29
N GLY A 102 0.00 -6.24 7.03
CA GLY A 102 -0.12 -4.93 6.43
C GLY A 102 0.68 -3.86 7.16
N HIS A 103 1.36 -3.02 6.41
CA HIS A 103 2.12 -1.88 6.90
C HIS A 103 1.47 -0.56 6.46
N ASP A 104 1.40 0.44 7.35
CA ASP A 104 0.87 1.77 7.08
C ASP A 104 -0.51 1.71 6.39
N ARG A 105 -0.70 2.23 5.16
CA ARG A 105 -1.96 2.15 4.41
C ARG A 105 -2.40 0.71 4.16
N GLY A 106 -1.45 -0.19 3.88
CA GLY A 106 -1.73 -1.63 3.79
C GLY A 106 -2.25 -2.21 5.10
N GLY A 107 -1.78 -1.70 6.25
CA GLY A 107 -2.32 -2.07 7.57
C GLY A 107 -3.78 -1.63 7.74
N ARG A 108 -4.18 -0.47 7.19
CA ARG A 108 -5.59 -0.01 7.20
C ARG A 108 -6.48 -0.81 6.27
N VAL A 109 -5.98 -1.14 5.07
CA VAL A 109 -6.67 -2.06 4.16
C VAL A 109 -6.83 -3.42 4.84
N SER A 110 -5.79 -3.95 5.49
CA SER A 110 -5.82 -5.22 6.22
C SER A 110 -6.82 -5.21 7.38
N HIS A 111 -6.87 -4.12 8.14
CA HIS A 111 -7.86 -3.94 9.20
C HIS A 111 -9.29 -3.96 8.63
N ARG A 112 -9.53 -3.25 7.53
CA ARG A 112 -10.82 -3.21 6.86
C ARG A 112 -11.20 -4.60 6.30
N LEU A 113 -10.26 -5.26 5.62
CA LEU A 113 -10.43 -6.61 5.09
C LEU A 113 -10.85 -7.60 6.18
N THR A 114 -10.16 -7.58 7.31
CA THR A 114 -10.47 -8.47 8.43
C THR A 114 -11.87 -8.23 9.00
N LYS A 115 -12.37 -6.98 8.97
CA LYS A 115 -13.73 -6.67 9.44
C LYS A 115 -14.82 -7.06 8.46
N ASP A 116 -14.58 -6.86 7.16
CA ASP A 116 -15.59 -7.14 6.14
C ASP A 116 -15.56 -8.61 5.68
N HIS A 117 -14.40 -9.26 5.74
CA HIS A 117 -14.18 -10.64 5.29
C HIS A 117 -13.49 -11.52 6.36
N PRO A 118 -14.05 -11.62 7.57
CA PRO A 118 -13.41 -12.34 8.68
C PRO A 118 -13.18 -13.83 8.39
N ALA A 119 -13.96 -14.44 7.50
CA ALA A 119 -13.80 -15.83 7.12
C ALA A 119 -12.55 -16.11 6.27
N ASN A 120 -12.00 -15.08 5.61
CA ASN A 120 -10.82 -15.21 4.75
C ASN A 120 -9.50 -15.05 5.53
N VAL A 121 -9.51 -14.41 6.73
CA VAL A 121 -8.31 -14.05 7.47
C VAL A 121 -8.02 -15.02 8.60
N LEU A 122 -6.97 -15.83 8.47
CA LEU A 122 -6.54 -16.76 9.52
C LEU A 122 -5.92 -16.03 10.71
N LYS A 123 -5.01 -15.09 10.44
CA LYS A 123 -4.38 -14.20 11.43
C LYS A 123 -3.99 -12.88 10.77
N LEU A 124 -4.06 -11.79 11.53
CA LEU A 124 -3.67 -10.45 11.10
C LEU A 124 -2.44 -9.99 11.87
N VAL A 125 -1.48 -9.41 11.14
CA VAL A 125 -0.36 -8.62 11.67
C VAL A 125 -0.41 -7.23 11.08
N THR A 126 -0.44 -6.20 11.91
CA THR A 126 -0.34 -4.79 11.48
C THR A 126 0.98 -4.19 11.96
N LEU A 127 1.66 -3.48 11.07
CA LEU A 127 2.96 -2.88 11.34
C LEU A 127 2.83 -1.36 11.21
N ASP A 128 3.29 -0.66 12.25
CA ASP A 128 3.41 0.79 12.32
C ASP A 128 2.13 1.54 11.89
N ILE A 129 1.00 1.16 12.46
CA ILE A 129 -0.30 1.76 12.14
C ILE A 129 -1.27 1.70 13.32
N ILE A 130 -2.00 2.77 13.49
CA ILE A 130 -3.15 2.87 14.39
C ILE A 130 -4.42 3.15 13.59
N PRO A 131 -5.63 2.82 14.11
CA PRO A 131 -6.88 3.11 13.43
C PRO A 131 -7.02 4.60 13.12
N THR A 132 -7.43 4.94 11.89
CA THR A 132 -7.57 6.31 11.39
C THR A 132 -8.39 7.20 12.30
N ARG A 133 -9.56 6.70 12.77
CA ARG A 133 -10.41 7.44 13.69
C ARG A 133 -9.69 7.84 14.98
N THR A 134 -8.93 6.93 15.58
CA THR A 134 -8.14 7.20 16.79
C THR A 134 -7.10 8.29 16.52
N MET A 135 -6.44 8.19 15.37
CA MET A 135 -5.40 9.11 14.94
C MET A 135 -5.91 10.57 14.87
N PHE A 136 -7.04 10.79 14.20
CA PHE A 136 -7.64 12.13 14.11
C PHE A 136 -8.18 12.66 15.44
N GLN A 137 -8.51 11.79 16.40
CA GLN A 137 -8.95 12.21 17.73
C GLN A 137 -7.81 12.73 18.61
N ILE A 138 -6.55 12.32 18.35
CA ILE A 138 -5.39 12.69 19.18
C ILE A 138 -4.49 13.75 18.54
N VAL A 139 -4.93 14.37 17.44
CA VAL A 139 -4.15 15.38 16.72
C VAL A 139 -3.78 16.55 17.62
N ASN A 140 -2.50 16.87 17.62
CA ASN A 140 -1.93 18.07 18.21
C ASN A 140 -0.89 18.68 17.26
N LYS A 141 -0.28 19.81 17.66
CA LYS A 141 0.72 20.51 16.84
C LYS A 141 1.90 19.61 16.44
N ASP A 142 2.42 18.84 17.39
CA ASP A 142 3.60 18.00 17.15
C ASP A 142 3.26 16.87 16.18
N PHE A 143 2.10 16.23 16.38
CA PHE A 143 1.59 15.23 15.45
C PHE A 143 1.41 15.80 14.04
N ALA A 144 0.69 16.92 13.90
CA ALA A 144 0.43 17.56 12.62
C ALA A 144 1.73 18.00 11.91
N THR A 145 2.75 18.44 12.67
CA THR A 145 4.05 18.82 12.11
C THR A 145 4.82 17.61 11.60
N ASN A 146 4.81 16.49 12.32
CA ASN A 146 5.54 15.28 11.96
C ASN A 146 4.86 14.48 10.84
N THR A 147 3.52 14.52 10.79
CA THR A 147 2.68 13.80 9.83
C THR A 147 1.91 14.74 8.90
N TYR A 148 2.51 15.90 8.56
CA TYR A 148 1.87 16.97 7.78
C TYR A 148 1.26 16.49 6.47
N HIS A 149 1.84 15.46 5.85
CA HIS A 149 1.37 14.88 4.59
C HIS A 149 -0.06 14.35 4.67
N TRP A 150 -0.55 13.95 5.84
CA TRP A 150 -1.94 13.54 6.05
C TRP A 150 -2.93 14.67 5.82
N PHE A 151 -2.56 15.89 6.25
CA PHE A 151 -3.38 17.10 6.12
C PHE A 151 -3.17 17.80 4.78
N PHE A 152 -2.05 17.53 4.13
CA PHE A 152 -1.71 18.06 2.82
C PHE A 152 -2.38 17.26 1.70
N LEU A 153 -2.31 15.93 1.76
CA LEU A 153 -2.84 15.05 0.71
C LEU A 153 -4.38 15.06 0.61
N ILE A 154 -5.08 15.49 1.65
CA ILE A 154 -6.55 15.67 1.68
C ILE A 154 -7.01 17.07 1.23
N GLN A 155 -6.10 17.90 0.75
CA GLN A 155 -6.51 19.22 0.22
C GLN A 155 -7.21 19.04 -1.13
N PRO A 156 -8.14 19.98 -1.48
CA PRO A 156 -8.90 19.85 -2.73
C PRO A 156 -8.03 19.71 -3.97
N TYR A 157 -8.49 18.87 -4.88
CA TYR A 157 -7.92 18.73 -6.24
C TYR A 157 -7.84 20.10 -6.93
N ASP A 158 -6.75 20.49 -7.60
CA ASP A 158 -5.54 19.73 -7.93
C ASP A 158 -4.32 20.21 -7.13
N PHE A 159 -4.56 20.77 -5.94
CA PHE A 159 -3.51 21.46 -5.19
C PHE A 159 -2.35 20.51 -4.76
N PRO A 160 -2.58 19.37 -4.08
CA PRO A 160 -1.49 18.48 -3.70
C PRO A 160 -0.81 17.84 -4.92
N GLU A 161 -1.57 17.47 -5.95
CA GLU A 161 -1.02 16.87 -7.17
C GLU A 161 -0.04 17.80 -7.88
N ARG A 162 -0.38 19.09 -8.00
CA ARG A 162 0.50 20.08 -8.62
C ARG A 162 1.75 20.34 -7.82
N VAL A 163 1.63 20.42 -6.49
CA VAL A 163 2.78 20.64 -5.62
C VAL A 163 3.73 19.45 -5.65
N ILE A 164 3.21 18.24 -5.55
CA ILE A 164 4.01 17.01 -5.63
C ILE A 164 4.59 16.84 -7.03
N GLY A 165 3.77 17.05 -8.06
CA GLY A 165 4.15 16.89 -9.47
C GLY A 165 5.22 17.86 -9.95
N ALA A 166 5.47 18.96 -9.22
CA ALA A 166 6.56 19.89 -9.51
C ALA A 166 7.96 19.26 -9.27
N ASP A 167 8.09 18.40 -8.27
CA ASP A 167 9.31 17.63 -7.98
C ASP A 167 8.98 16.38 -7.15
N PRO A 168 8.47 15.30 -7.80
CA PRO A 168 8.04 14.10 -7.12
C PRO A 168 9.18 13.37 -6.40
N GLU A 169 10.39 13.40 -6.97
CA GLU A 169 11.57 12.76 -6.37
C GLU A 169 11.97 13.44 -5.07
N PHE A 170 12.01 14.77 -5.05
CA PHE A 170 12.28 15.52 -3.83
C PHE A 170 11.21 15.25 -2.78
N TYR A 171 9.94 15.27 -3.17
CA TYR A 171 8.82 15.08 -2.24
C TYR A 171 8.86 13.68 -1.59
N ALA A 172 8.94 12.62 -2.38
CA ALA A 172 9.00 11.25 -1.88
C ALA A 172 10.33 10.96 -1.17
N GLY A 173 11.45 11.38 -1.76
CA GLY A 173 12.80 11.19 -1.23
C GLY A 173 12.99 11.82 0.15
N ARG A 174 12.33 12.95 0.42
CA ARG A 174 12.36 13.58 1.75
C ARG A 174 11.85 12.63 2.86
N GLY A 175 10.83 11.83 2.56
CA GLY A 175 10.31 10.83 3.49
C GLY A 175 11.35 9.74 3.79
N PHE A 176 11.95 9.18 2.76
CA PHE A 176 12.95 8.11 2.89
C PHE A 176 14.23 8.59 3.57
N ASN A 177 14.71 9.80 3.25
CA ASN A 177 15.92 10.38 3.83
C ASN A 177 15.79 10.74 5.33
N ARG A 178 14.58 10.76 5.90
CA ARG A 178 14.36 10.97 7.34
C ARG A 178 14.49 9.68 8.16
N VAL A 179 14.52 8.53 7.51
CA VAL A 179 14.68 7.24 8.19
C VAL A 179 16.12 7.12 8.66
N LYS A 180 16.29 6.83 9.95
CA LYS A 180 17.63 6.56 10.51
C LYS A 180 18.22 5.34 9.82
N ASP A 181 19.50 5.41 9.46
CA ASP A 181 20.21 4.34 8.77
C ASP A 181 19.51 3.89 7.47
N ALA A 182 18.96 4.86 6.69
CA ALA A 182 18.18 4.63 5.49
C ALA A 182 18.86 3.64 4.51
N ASP A 183 20.18 3.74 4.34
CA ASP A 183 20.97 2.86 3.46
C ASP A 183 20.92 1.37 3.90
N THR A 184 20.67 1.12 5.19
CA THR A 184 20.50 -0.25 5.70
C THR A 184 19.05 -0.72 5.61
N VAL A 185 18.09 0.20 5.59
CA VAL A 185 16.65 -0.09 5.50
C VAL A 185 16.24 -0.30 4.05
N PHE A 186 16.57 0.65 3.18
CA PHE A 186 16.19 0.62 1.78
C PHE A 186 17.34 0.10 0.92
N THR A 187 17.07 -0.92 0.09
CA THR A 187 18.02 -1.27 -0.96
C THR A 187 17.91 -0.26 -2.10
N PRO A 188 19.01 0.01 -2.85
CA PRO A 188 18.95 0.91 -3.99
C PRO A 188 17.88 0.52 -5.01
N GLU A 189 17.68 -0.79 -5.24
CA GLU A 189 16.68 -1.30 -6.17
C GLU A 189 15.25 -1.01 -5.69
N ALA A 190 14.97 -1.17 -4.39
CA ALA A 190 13.66 -0.86 -3.83
C ALA A 190 13.38 0.65 -3.87
N LEU A 191 14.37 1.48 -3.52
CA LEU A 191 14.23 2.93 -3.57
C LEU A 191 13.99 3.43 -5.00
N ASN A 192 14.72 2.91 -5.97
CA ASN A 192 14.51 3.22 -7.38
C ASN A 192 13.10 2.81 -7.85
N ASP A 193 12.59 1.67 -7.40
CA ASP A 193 11.23 1.24 -7.73
C ASP A 193 10.17 2.18 -7.16
N TYR A 194 10.30 2.59 -5.88
CA TYR A 194 9.39 3.56 -5.27
C TYR A 194 9.37 4.88 -6.02
N LEU A 195 10.54 5.45 -6.34
CA LEU A 195 10.65 6.74 -7.03
C LEU A 195 10.13 6.64 -8.47
N ARG A 196 10.49 5.57 -9.19
CA ARG A 196 9.97 5.30 -10.54
C ARG A 196 8.44 5.30 -10.57
N CYS A 197 7.82 4.58 -9.64
CA CYS A 197 6.37 4.48 -9.56
C CYS A 197 5.73 5.79 -9.12
N PHE A 198 6.35 6.50 -8.17
CA PHE A 198 5.83 7.75 -7.65
C PHE A 198 5.92 8.92 -8.65
N ASN A 199 6.86 8.86 -9.61
CA ASN A 199 6.96 9.82 -10.72
C ASN A 199 5.78 9.74 -11.71
N ASN A 200 4.91 8.74 -11.60
CA ASN A 200 3.71 8.63 -12.43
C ASN A 200 2.61 9.56 -11.89
N PRO A 201 2.09 10.53 -12.69
CA PRO A 201 1.02 11.43 -12.25
C PRO A 201 -0.23 10.71 -11.73
N GLY A 202 -0.57 9.57 -12.32
CA GLY A 202 -1.69 8.76 -11.86
C GLY A 202 -1.46 8.17 -10.45
N THR A 203 -0.21 7.85 -10.09
CA THR A 203 0.13 7.43 -8.72
C THR A 203 0.01 8.60 -7.74
N ILE A 204 0.47 9.80 -8.14
CA ILE A 204 0.34 11.01 -7.30
C ILE A 204 -1.13 11.27 -6.99
N HIS A 205 -1.99 11.25 -8.01
CA HIS A 205 -3.43 11.42 -7.82
C HIS A 205 -4.03 10.31 -6.93
N ALA A 206 -3.73 9.05 -7.20
CA ALA A 206 -4.22 7.92 -6.41
C ALA A 206 -3.85 7.99 -4.91
N VAL A 207 -2.67 8.51 -4.57
CA VAL A 207 -2.29 8.66 -3.16
C VAL A 207 -3.06 9.79 -2.47
N CYS A 208 -3.47 10.84 -3.18
CA CYS A 208 -4.37 11.87 -2.66
C CYS A 208 -5.77 11.27 -2.42
N GLU A 209 -6.37 10.65 -3.44
CA GLU A 209 -7.66 9.94 -3.36
C GLU A 209 -7.73 8.96 -2.19
N THR A 210 -6.68 8.14 -2.03
CA THR A 210 -6.61 7.14 -0.96
C THR A 210 -6.63 7.78 0.44
N THR A 211 -6.22 9.03 0.59
CA THR A 211 -6.11 9.74 1.88
C THR A 211 -7.44 10.39 2.27
N GLU A 212 -8.22 10.92 1.34
CA GLU A 212 -9.43 11.68 1.62
C GLU A 212 -10.51 10.88 2.34
N LEU A 213 -10.74 9.62 1.95
CA LEU A 213 -11.76 8.75 2.57
C LEU A 213 -11.40 8.19 3.95
N GLU A 214 -10.26 8.53 4.49
CA GLU A 214 -9.89 8.08 5.83
C GLU A 214 -10.65 8.83 6.94
N GLN A 215 -11.43 9.85 6.60
CA GLN A 215 -12.25 10.64 7.53
C GLN A 215 -13.66 10.07 7.77
N ALA A 216 -14.13 9.10 6.98
CA ALA A 216 -15.48 8.54 7.04
C ALA A 216 -15.59 7.27 7.90
#